data_993d6b33d1d16e34503a8efc2f1e8feb
#
_entry.id   993d6b33d1d16e34503a8efc2f1e8feb
#
_cell.length_a   1.000
_cell.length_b   1.000
_cell.length_c   1.000
_cell.angle_alpha   90.00
_cell.angle_beta   90.00
_cell.angle_gamma   90.00
#
_symmetry.space_group_name_H-M   'P 1'
#
loop_
_entity.id
_entity.type
_entity.pdbx_description
1 polymer ?
#
loop_
_entity_poly.entity_id
_entity_poly.type
_entity_poly.pdbx_seq_one_letter_code
_entity_poly.pdbx_strand_id
1 'polypeptide(L)'
;MEEAAALAGVLTLLKGRSVLVVTGAGVSTDSGIPDYRGPAGSLNRHRPMTYQEFRHDPAASHRYWARSFVGWRIMGQARPNRTHYALVELERAGLLSGIITQNVDGLHHAAGSENLLALHGDLAQVICLSCGHREGRTLFDARLDAINPGYIASIRLDPAHVNPDGDVFLDEAQVDRFTMAGCVMCGSLLLKPDVVYFGEPVPSIRKTRVAHLLEGADAVLVAGSSLAVMSGYRIVIEAQRAGKPVAVINGGPGRADHRADVLWRTRVGPAFDQILDALEL
;
A
#
# COMPACT_ATOMS: atom_id res chain seq x y z
N MET A 1 26.26 -8.18 16.34
CA MET A 1 27.23 -7.57 15.40
C MET A 1 26.58 -7.26 14.04
N GLU A 2 25.82 -8.17 13.43
CA GLU A 2 25.17 -7.89 12.13
C GLU A 2 24.15 -6.74 12.17
N GLU A 3 23.34 -6.65 13.23
CA GLU A 3 22.31 -5.61 13.36
C GLU A 3 22.92 -4.22 13.50
N ALA A 4 23.96 -4.05 14.34
CA ALA A 4 24.66 -2.78 14.50
C ALA A 4 25.38 -2.34 13.19
N ALA A 5 25.92 -3.27 12.44
CA ALA A 5 26.52 -2.98 11.13
C ALA A 5 25.47 -2.57 10.09
N ALA A 6 24.30 -3.20 10.11
CA ALA A 6 23.19 -2.83 9.23
C ALA A 6 22.63 -1.44 9.55
N LEU A 7 22.43 -1.12 10.83
CA LEU A 7 22.05 0.23 11.28
C LEU A 7 23.08 1.26 10.80
N ALA A 8 24.38 1.02 11.07
CA ALA A 8 25.44 1.93 10.64
C ALA A 8 25.45 2.14 9.11
N GLY A 9 25.19 1.08 8.34
CA GLY A 9 25.05 1.15 6.88
C GLY A 9 23.87 2.02 6.44
N VAL A 10 22.70 1.85 7.07
CA VAL A 10 21.52 2.68 6.80
C VAL A 10 21.77 4.14 7.16
N LEU A 11 22.39 4.41 8.33
CA LEU A 11 22.75 5.77 8.73
C LEU A 11 23.75 6.42 7.76
N THR A 12 24.70 5.65 7.25
CA THR A 12 25.66 6.13 6.23
C THR A 12 24.94 6.46 4.91
N LEU A 13 23.90 5.69 4.56
CA LEU A 13 23.10 5.96 3.38
C LEU A 13 22.23 7.22 3.55
N LEU A 14 21.73 7.50 4.74
CA LEU A 14 20.92 8.69 5.05
C LEU A 14 21.75 9.97 5.16
N LYS A 15 22.94 9.89 5.74
CA LYS A 15 23.78 11.08 6.01
C LYS A 15 24.28 11.73 4.71
N GLY A 16 23.92 13.00 4.52
CA GLY A 16 24.39 13.83 3.42
C GLY A 16 23.83 13.45 2.04
N ARG A 17 22.72 12.70 2.02
CA ARG A 17 22.03 12.28 0.79
C ARG A 17 20.52 12.54 0.87
N SER A 18 19.92 12.71 -0.30
CA SER A 18 18.47 12.78 -0.49
C SER A 18 17.95 11.37 -0.83
N VAL A 19 17.31 10.71 0.14
CA VAL A 19 16.93 9.30 0.02
C VAL A 19 15.49 9.13 -0.44
N LEU A 20 15.27 8.33 -1.47
CA LEU A 20 13.93 7.88 -1.89
C LEU A 20 13.55 6.62 -1.10
N VAL A 21 12.45 6.70 -0.37
CA VAL A 21 11.94 5.54 0.37
C VAL A 21 10.88 4.79 -0.46
N VAL A 22 10.99 3.46 -0.51
CA VAL A 22 9.99 2.58 -1.14
C VAL A 22 9.37 1.69 -0.06
N THR A 23 8.08 1.86 0.23
CA THR A 23 7.40 1.08 1.27
C THR A 23 6.45 0.02 0.70
N GLY A 24 6.17 -1.01 1.51
CA GLY A 24 5.19 -2.04 1.23
C GLY A 24 4.37 -2.41 2.47
N ALA A 25 3.57 -3.47 2.40
CA ALA A 25 2.59 -3.82 3.43
C ALA A 25 3.20 -4.08 4.82
N GLY A 26 4.47 -4.43 4.90
CA GLY A 26 5.18 -4.63 6.17
C GLY A 26 5.28 -3.36 7.05
N VAL A 27 5.15 -2.15 6.49
CA VAL A 27 5.11 -0.92 7.30
C VAL A 27 3.77 -0.70 7.97
N SER A 28 2.69 -1.33 7.49
CA SER A 28 1.33 -1.16 7.99
C SER A 28 0.87 -2.27 8.96
N THR A 29 1.72 -3.28 9.21
CA THR A 29 1.39 -4.39 10.12
C THR A 29 1.15 -3.93 11.56
N ASP A 30 1.93 -2.96 12.05
CA ASP A 30 1.74 -2.36 13.37
C ASP A 30 0.50 -1.43 13.43
N SER A 31 -0.17 -1.16 12.30
CA SER A 31 -1.47 -0.49 12.19
C SER A 31 -2.66 -1.47 12.15
N GLY A 32 -2.40 -2.77 12.30
CA GLY A 32 -3.42 -3.82 12.24
C GLY A 32 -3.79 -4.27 10.82
N ILE A 33 -3.13 -3.76 9.78
CA ILE A 33 -3.32 -4.21 8.40
C ILE A 33 -2.33 -5.36 8.13
N PRO A 34 -2.79 -6.57 7.76
CA PRO A 34 -1.91 -7.69 7.50
C PRO A 34 -1.03 -7.42 6.26
N ASP A 35 0.08 -8.11 6.16
CA ASP A 35 0.84 -8.14 4.92
C ASP A 35 0.36 -9.26 3.97
N TYR A 36 0.91 -9.28 2.76
CA TYR A 36 0.56 -10.30 1.75
C TYR A 36 1.33 -11.61 1.93
N ARG A 37 2.59 -11.58 2.37
CA ARG A 37 3.56 -12.69 2.23
C ARG A 37 4.32 -13.03 3.49
N GLY A 38 4.09 -12.34 4.60
CA GLY A 38 4.65 -12.70 5.90
C GLY A 38 4.11 -14.03 6.41
N PRO A 39 4.54 -14.48 7.58
CA PRO A 39 4.09 -15.75 8.16
C PRO A 39 2.57 -15.87 8.28
N ALA A 40 1.87 -14.76 8.55
CA ALA A 40 0.41 -14.66 8.58
C ALA A 40 -0.17 -14.00 7.31
N GLY A 41 0.59 -13.93 6.22
CA GLY A 41 0.26 -13.20 5.01
C GLY A 41 -1.02 -13.67 4.34
N SER A 42 -1.79 -12.73 3.78
CA SER A 42 -3.12 -12.98 3.23
C SER A 42 -3.10 -13.92 2.01
N LEU A 43 -2.02 -13.94 1.22
CA LEU A 43 -1.89 -14.84 0.06
C LEU A 43 -1.86 -16.33 0.44
N ASN A 44 -1.59 -16.67 1.70
CA ASN A 44 -1.70 -18.05 2.19
C ASN A 44 -3.17 -18.51 2.31
N ARG A 45 -4.11 -17.58 2.33
CA ARG A 45 -5.53 -17.84 2.59
C ARG A 45 -6.47 -17.38 1.48
N HIS A 46 -6.04 -16.38 0.71
CA HIS A 46 -6.89 -15.72 -0.27
C HIS A 46 -6.11 -15.40 -1.55
N ARG A 47 -6.72 -15.69 -2.69
CA ARG A 47 -6.24 -15.25 -4.00
C ARG A 47 -6.83 -13.86 -4.29
N PRO A 48 -6.01 -12.80 -4.44
CA PRO A 48 -6.51 -11.48 -4.82
C PRO A 48 -7.20 -11.51 -6.19
N MET A 49 -8.23 -10.70 -6.33
CA MET A 49 -8.92 -10.52 -7.60
C MET A 49 -7.98 -9.91 -8.64
N THR A 50 -8.02 -10.43 -9.86
CA THR A 50 -7.28 -9.86 -10.98
C THR A 50 -8.09 -8.75 -11.67
N TYR A 51 -7.39 -7.84 -12.38
CA TYR A 51 -8.06 -6.80 -13.17
C TYR A 51 -8.99 -7.38 -14.22
N GLN A 52 -8.60 -8.47 -14.87
CA GLN A 52 -9.39 -9.12 -15.91
C GLN A 52 -10.71 -9.68 -15.35
N GLU A 53 -10.66 -10.35 -14.20
CA GLU A 53 -11.86 -10.82 -13.50
C GLU A 53 -12.77 -9.65 -13.14
N PHE A 54 -12.21 -8.62 -12.50
CA PHE A 54 -12.97 -7.44 -12.08
C PHE A 54 -13.63 -6.73 -13.27
N ARG A 55 -12.89 -6.56 -14.35
CA ARG A 55 -13.32 -5.76 -15.52
C ARG A 55 -14.36 -6.45 -16.39
N HIS A 56 -14.26 -7.77 -16.53
CA HIS A 56 -15.00 -8.53 -17.54
C HIS A 56 -16.03 -9.51 -16.97
N ASP A 57 -16.03 -9.74 -15.65
CA ASP A 57 -17.01 -10.53 -14.96
C ASP A 57 -17.85 -9.66 -14.00
N PRO A 58 -19.11 -9.31 -14.37
CA PRO A 58 -20.00 -8.53 -13.51
C PRO A 58 -20.26 -9.17 -12.14
N ALA A 59 -20.32 -10.51 -12.07
CA ALA A 59 -20.51 -11.21 -10.79
C ALA A 59 -19.26 -11.10 -9.90
N ALA A 60 -18.06 -11.14 -10.49
CA ALA A 60 -16.82 -10.93 -9.76
C ALA A 60 -16.71 -9.50 -9.22
N SER A 61 -17.03 -8.48 -10.03
CA SER A 61 -17.02 -7.08 -9.56
C SER A 61 -18.07 -6.81 -8.49
N HIS A 62 -19.27 -7.38 -8.61
CA HIS A 62 -20.32 -7.31 -7.60
C HIS A 62 -19.84 -7.95 -6.27
N ARG A 63 -19.32 -9.17 -6.32
CA ARG A 63 -18.73 -9.86 -5.16
C ARG A 63 -17.62 -9.05 -4.52
N TYR A 64 -16.73 -8.44 -5.31
CA TYR A 64 -15.69 -7.57 -4.80
C TYR A 64 -16.29 -6.40 -4.01
N TRP A 65 -17.29 -5.71 -4.56
CA TRP A 65 -17.88 -4.55 -3.90
C TRP A 65 -18.64 -4.91 -2.62
N ALA A 66 -19.34 -6.04 -2.58
CA ALA A 66 -19.97 -6.55 -1.36
C ALA A 66 -18.91 -6.74 -0.25
N ARG A 67 -17.81 -7.42 -0.56
CA ARG A 67 -16.70 -7.69 0.35
C ARG A 67 -15.97 -6.41 0.76
N SER A 68 -15.65 -5.55 -0.19
CA SER A 68 -14.96 -4.29 0.05
C SER A 68 -15.83 -3.30 0.85
N PHE A 69 -17.15 -3.33 0.70
CA PHE A 69 -18.07 -2.51 1.50
C PHE A 69 -17.99 -2.88 2.98
N VAL A 70 -17.92 -4.17 3.29
CA VAL A 70 -17.75 -4.66 4.66
C VAL A 70 -16.35 -4.36 5.21
N GLY A 71 -15.32 -4.72 4.45
CA GLY A 71 -13.92 -4.57 4.88
C GLY A 71 -13.47 -3.12 5.04
N TRP A 72 -14.09 -2.18 4.32
CA TRP A 72 -13.82 -0.74 4.45
C TRP A 72 -14.01 -0.24 5.88
N ARG A 73 -14.92 -0.84 6.66
CA ARG A 73 -15.16 -0.49 8.07
C ARG A 73 -13.89 -0.65 8.92
N ILE A 74 -13.05 -1.63 8.61
CA ILE A 74 -11.78 -1.87 9.30
C ILE A 74 -10.68 -1.02 8.71
N MET A 75 -10.55 -0.99 7.37
CA MET A 75 -9.54 -0.17 6.70
C MET A 75 -9.66 1.31 7.08
N GLY A 76 -10.88 1.86 7.14
CA GLY A 76 -11.13 3.24 7.52
C GLY A 76 -10.83 3.56 9.01
N GLN A 77 -10.69 2.56 9.86
CA GLN A 77 -10.32 2.70 11.28
C GLN A 77 -8.82 2.60 11.52
N ALA A 78 -8.05 2.06 10.58
CA ALA A 78 -6.60 1.97 10.71
C ALA A 78 -5.99 3.37 10.91
N ARG A 79 -4.95 3.42 11.71
CA ARG A 79 -4.23 4.66 12.02
C ARG A 79 -2.75 4.50 11.69
N PRO A 80 -2.06 5.58 11.29
CA PRO A 80 -0.62 5.55 11.14
C PRO A 80 0.05 5.02 12.41
N ASN A 81 1.12 4.29 12.24
CA ASN A 81 1.96 3.78 13.32
C ASN A 81 3.31 4.51 13.34
N ARG A 82 4.16 4.14 14.30
CA ARG A 82 5.49 4.75 14.51
C ARG A 82 6.35 4.79 13.25
N THR A 83 6.28 3.79 12.36
CA THR A 83 7.06 3.79 11.10
C THR A 83 6.61 4.91 10.17
N HIS A 84 5.30 5.15 10.06
CA HIS A 84 4.77 6.24 9.24
C HIS A 84 5.21 7.60 9.78
N TYR A 85 5.15 7.81 11.10
CA TYR A 85 5.59 9.06 11.72
C TYR A 85 7.11 9.24 11.64
N ALA A 86 7.89 8.18 11.82
CA ALA A 86 9.34 8.23 11.64
C ALA A 86 9.76 8.68 10.23
N LEU A 87 9.03 8.22 9.21
CA LEU A 87 9.27 8.66 7.83
C LEU A 87 8.93 10.14 7.64
N VAL A 88 7.90 10.66 8.31
CA VAL A 88 7.59 12.09 8.31
C VAL A 88 8.69 12.91 8.99
N GLU A 89 9.22 12.44 10.12
CA GLU A 89 10.34 13.13 10.79
C GLU A 89 11.61 13.16 9.92
N LEU A 90 11.93 12.05 9.26
CA LEU A 90 13.05 12.01 8.30
C LEU A 90 12.83 12.93 7.09
N GLU A 91 11.58 13.04 6.60
CA GLU A 91 11.22 13.97 5.53
C GLU A 91 11.37 15.42 5.97
N ARG A 92 10.90 15.77 7.17
CA ARG A 92 11.05 17.11 7.78
C ARG A 92 12.50 17.49 8.04
N ALA A 93 13.32 16.50 8.41
CA ALA A 93 14.77 16.68 8.58
C ALA A 93 15.52 16.85 7.25
N GLY A 94 14.82 16.79 6.10
CA GLY A 94 15.42 16.95 4.76
C GLY A 94 16.24 15.76 4.30
N LEU A 95 16.10 14.59 4.94
CA LEU A 95 16.84 13.37 4.60
C LEU A 95 16.16 12.56 3.50
N LEU A 96 14.86 12.81 3.23
CA LEU A 96 14.11 12.11 2.20
C LEU A 96 13.80 13.02 1.01
N SER A 97 14.01 12.50 -0.20
CA SER A 97 13.52 13.12 -1.45
C SER A 97 12.05 12.84 -1.72
N GLY A 98 11.49 11.83 -1.06
CA GLY A 98 10.10 11.44 -1.14
C GLY A 98 9.87 9.98 -0.79
N ILE A 99 8.60 9.60 -0.80
CA ILE A 99 8.15 8.25 -0.47
C ILE A 99 7.34 7.69 -1.65
N ILE A 100 7.67 6.49 -2.11
CA ILE A 100 6.85 5.70 -3.02
C ILE A 100 6.27 4.53 -2.22
N THR A 101 4.98 4.54 -1.97
CA THR A 101 4.32 3.42 -1.31
C THR A 101 3.62 2.49 -2.29
N GLN A 102 3.76 1.19 -2.07
CA GLN A 102 2.97 0.16 -2.77
C GLN A 102 1.61 -0.05 -2.08
N ASN A 103 1.46 0.47 -0.85
CA ASN A 103 0.23 0.33 -0.07
C ASN A 103 -0.88 1.23 -0.61
N VAL A 104 -2.11 0.78 -0.39
CA VAL A 104 -3.34 1.47 -0.83
C VAL A 104 -4.18 1.97 0.36
N ASP A 105 -3.62 1.90 1.57
CA ASP A 105 -4.29 2.17 2.85
C ASP A 105 -4.38 3.67 3.21
N GLY A 106 -3.64 4.54 2.53
CA GLY A 106 -3.62 5.98 2.78
C GLY A 106 -2.87 6.40 4.05
N LEU A 107 -2.21 5.48 4.78
CA LEU A 107 -1.63 5.78 6.10
C LEU A 107 -0.43 6.73 6.06
N HIS A 108 0.39 6.71 5.01
CA HIS A 108 1.46 7.70 4.83
C HIS A 108 0.90 9.12 4.70
N HIS A 109 -0.18 9.27 3.93
CA HIS A 109 -0.86 10.56 3.80
C HIS A 109 -1.47 11.00 5.13
N ALA A 110 -2.15 10.09 5.83
CA ALA A 110 -2.73 10.36 7.14
C ALA A 110 -1.70 10.69 8.23
N ALA A 111 -0.45 10.21 8.09
CA ALA A 111 0.67 10.57 8.97
C ALA A 111 1.22 11.98 8.69
N GLY A 112 0.97 12.54 7.51
CA GLY A 112 1.45 13.85 7.10
C GLY A 112 2.65 13.84 6.14
N SER A 113 2.94 12.72 5.47
CA SER A 113 3.95 12.70 4.39
C SER A 113 3.53 13.61 3.24
N GLU A 114 4.44 14.49 2.78
CA GLU A 114 4.16 15.52 1.77
C GLU A 114 4.55 15.07 0.36
N ASN A 115 5.81 14.60 0.17
CA ASN A 115 6.26 14.14 -1.14
C ASN A 115 6.02 12.63 -1.31
N LEU A 116 4.75 12.27 -1.43
CA LEU A 116 4.26 10.90 -1.48
C LEU A 116 3.74 10.51 -2.86
N LEU A 117 4.08 9.31 -3.32
CA LEU A 117 3.47 8.65 -4.46
C LEU A 117 2.86 7.30 -4.05
N ALA A 118 1.54 7.18 -4.09
CA ALA A 118 0.85 5.89 -4.00
C ALA A 118 0.94 5.16 -5.35
N LEU A 119 1.94 4.29 -5.50
CA LEU A 119 2.25 3.59 -6.76
C LEU A 119 1.08 2.75 -7.25
N HIS A 120 0.42 2.06 -6.35
CA HIS A 120 -0.73 1.20 -6.65
C HIS A 120 -2.07 1.86 -6.38
N GLY A 121 -2.08 3.16 -6.06
CA GLY A 121 -3.31 3.92 -5.85
C GLY A 121 -3.77 4.02 -4.42
N ASP A 122 -5.06 4.35 -4.25
CA ASP A 122 -5.65 4.66 -2.95
C ASP A 122 -7.07 4.10 -2.86
N LEU A 123 -7.35 3.31 -1.82
CA LEU A 123 -8.68 2.78 -1.52
C LEU A 123 -9.70 3.87 -1.16
N ALA A 124 -9.23 5.05 -0.73
CA ALA A 124 -10.08 6.19 -0.43
C ALA A 124 -10.70 6.87 -1.67
N GLN A 125 -10.37 6.39 -2.87
CA GLN A 125 -10.90 6.89 -4.14
C GLN A 125 -11.61 5.79 -4.94
N VAL A 126 -12.68 6.15 -5.63
CA VAL A 126 -13.42 5.29 -6.56
C VAL A 126 -13.43 5.96 -7.93
N ILE A 127 -13.19 5.19 -8.98
CA ILE A 127 -13.21 5.65 -10.37
C ILE A 127 -14.26 4.89 -11.18
N CYS A 128 -15.02 5.61 -11.99
CA CYS A 128 -15.91 5.01 -12.99
C CYS A 128 -15.10 4.64 -14.25
N LEU A 129 -15.07 3.37 -14.59
CA LEU A 129 -14.36 2.88 -15.78
C LEU A 129 -15.06 3.23 -17.11
N SER A 130 -16.32 3.74 -17.03
CA SER A 130 -17.10 4.15 -18.23
C SER A 130 -16.88 5.62 -18.58
N CYS A 131 -16.92 6.54 -17.60
CA CYS A 131 -16.83 7.98 -17.86
C CYS A 131 -15.62 8.67 -17.21
N GLY A 132 -14.80 7.95 -16.45
CA GLY A 132 -13.62 8.50 -15.77
C GLY A 132 -13.92 9.33 -14.52
N HIS A 133 -15.19 9.49 -14.12
CA HIS A 133 -15.55 10.23 -12.93
C HIS A 133 -14.91 9.62 -11.68
N ARG A 134 -14.41 10.48 -10.78
CA ARG A 134 -13.83 10.09 -9.50
C ARG A 134 -14.70 10.57 -8.35
N GLU A 135 -14.87 9.71 -7.38
CA GLU A 135 -15.66 9.97 -6.16
C GLU A 135 -14.87 9.51 -4.93
N GLY A 136 -14.91 10.28 -3.84
CA GLY A 136 -14.31 9.85 -2.58
C GLY A 136 -15.02 8.62 -2.02
N ARG A 137 -14.25 7.66 -1.54
CA ARG A 137 -14.77 6.38 -1.00
C ARG A 137 -15.79 6.59 0.11
N THR A 138 -15.61 7.57 0.97
CA THR A 138 -16.55 7.86 2.07
C THR A 138 -17.94 8.24 1.55
N LEU A 139 -18.00 9.08 0.50
CA LEU A 139 -19.29 9.45 -0.12
C LEU A 139 -19.93 8.25 -0.84
N PHE A 140 -19.12 7.50 -1.57
CA PHE A 140 -19.59 6.29 -2.24
C PHE A 140 -20.11 5.26 -1.23
N ASP A 141 -19.41 5.08 -0.12
CA ASP A 141 -19.79 4.17 0.95
C ASP A 141 -21.11 4.57 1.62
N ALA A 142 -21.33 5.87 1.85
CA ALA A 142 -22.60 6.36 2.36
C ALA A 142 -23.78 6.07 1.41
N ARG A 143 -23.56 6.14 0.10
CA ARG A 143 -24.57 5.75 -0.91
C ARG A 143 -24.84 4.25 -0.90
N LEU A 144 -23.80 3.43 -0.74
CA LEU A 144 -23.94 1.99 -0.58
C LEU A 144 -24.74 1.64 0.69
N ASP A 145 -24.46 2.32 1.81
CA ASP A 145 -25.17 2.10 3.08
C ASP A 145 -26.65 2.43 2.96
N ALA A 146 -26.98 3.53 2.30
CA ALA A 146 -28.37 3.98 2.10
C ALA A 146 -29.23 2.96 1.29
N ILE A 147 -28.63 2.27 0.31
CA ILE A 147 -29.32 1.27 -0.52
C ILE A 147 -29.21 -0.17 0.00
N ASN A 148 -28.40 -0.38 1.07
CA ASN A 148 -28.22 -1.69 1.74
C ASN A 148 -28.52 -1.58 3.25
N PRO A 149 -29.73 -1.16 3.65
CA PRO A 149 -30.05 -0.94 5.07
C PRO A 149 -29.90 -2.23 5.88
N GLY A 150 -29.17 -2.14 6.99
CA GLY A 150 -28.92 -3.28 7.88
C GLY A 150 -27.93 -4.34 7.35
N TYR A 151 -27.35 -4.17 6.17
CA TYR A 151 -26.44 -5.16 5.59
C TYR A 151 -25.20 -5.36 6.46
N ILE A 152 -24.52 -4.29 6.85
CA ILE A 152 -23.33 -4.36 7.72
C ILE A 152 -23.65 -5.00 9.07
N ALA A 153 -24.78 -4.63 9.69
CA ALA A 153 -25.20 -5.18 10.99
C ALA A 153 -25.50 -6.70 10.92
N SER A 154 -25.83 -7.21 9.75
CA SER A 154 -26.11 -8.65 9.52
C SER A 154 -24.86 -9.51 9.36
N ILE A 155 -23.66 -8.90 9.25
CA ILE A 155 -22.41 -9.60 8.98
C ILE A 155 -21.52 -9.56 10.22
N ARG A 156 -21.11 -10.73 10.68
CA ARG A 156 -20.11 -10.87 11.75
C ARG A 156 -18.72 -10.89 11.09
N LEU A 157 -17.99 -9.78 11.19
CA LEU A 157 -16.67 -9.65 10.64
C LEU A 157 -15.61 -9.98 11.70
N ASP A 158 -14.70 -10.88 11.35
CA ASP A 158 -13.46 -11.11 12.11
C ASP A 158 -12.36 -10.22 11.51
N PRO A 159 -11.82 -9.25 12.26
CA PRO A 159 -10.74 -8.37 11.78
C PRO A 159 -9.53 -9.13 11.27
N ALA A 160 -9.25 -10.32 11.78
CA ALA A 160 -8.14 -11.17 11.34
C ALA A 160 -8.31 -11.68 9.88
N HIS A 161 -9.50 -11.59 9.31
CA HIS A 161 -9.82 -12.05 7.97
C HIS A 161 -9.91 -10.91 6.93
N VAL A 162 -9.51 -9.70 7.29
CA VAL A 162 -9.41 -8.57 6.34
C VAL A 162 -8.08 -8.65 5.61
N ASN A 163 -8.10 -8.48 4.30
CA ASN A 163 -6.90 -8.47 3.46
C ASN A 163 -6.29 -7.05 3.35
N PRO A 164 -5.02 -6.91 2.93
CA PRO A 164 -4.36 -5.61 2.80
C PRO A 164 -5.03 -4.63 1.83
N ASP A 165 -5.87 -5.13 0.94
CA ASP A 165 -6.68 -4.37 -0.03
C ASP A 165 -8.12 -4.13 0.45
N GLY A 166 -8.41 -4.44 1.73
CA GLY A 166 -9.74 -4.26 2.31
C GLY A 166 -10.77 -5.30 1.88
N ASP A 167 -10.36 -6.36 1.17
CA ASP A 167 -11.25 -7.47 0.82
C ASP A 167 -11.45 -8.40 2.04
N VAL A 168 -12.68 -8.92 2.20
CA VAL A 168 -13.05 -9.86 3.26
C VAL A 168 -13.76 -11.06 2.66
N PHE A 169 -13.81 -12.18 3.39
CA PHE A 169 -14.62 -13.31 2.96
C PHE A 169 -16.11 -13.05 3.28
N LEU A 170 -16.97 -13.27 2.30
CA LEU A 170 -18.43 -13.36 2.42
C LEU A 170 -18.91 -14.61 1.68
N ASP A 171 -19.92 -15.28 2.22
CA ASP A 171 -20.60 -16.38 1.53
C ASP A 171 -21.49 -15.87 0.38
N GLU A 172 -21.93 -16.76 -0.49
CA GLU A 172 -22.76 -16.40 -1.65
C GLU A 172 -24.08 -15.73 -1.26
N ALA A 173 -24.74 -16.23 -0.20
CA ALA A 173 -26.00 -15.65 0.27
C ALA A 173 -25.83 -14.23 0.82
N GLN A 174 -24.68 -13.93 1.40
CA GLN A 174 -24.32 -12.57 1.81
C GLN A 174 -24.05 -11.68 0.60
N VAL A 175 -23.28 -12.16 -0.38
CA VAL A 175 -23.00 -11.43 -1.63
C VAL A 175 -24.28 -11.12 -2.42
N ASP A 176 -25.19 -12.07 -2.55
CA ASP A 176 -26.45 -11.93 -3.32
C ASP A 176 -27.40 -10.86 -2.73
N ARG A 177 -27.32 -10.60 -1.42
CA ARG A 177 -28.14 -9.56 -0.77
C ARG A 177 -27.59 -8.15 -0.95
N PHE A 178 -26.35 -8.01 -1.43
CA PHE A 178 -25.73 -6.70 -1.63
C PHE A 178 -26.25 -6.05 -2.91
N THR A 179 -26.57 -4.76 -2.83
CA THR A 179 -26.96 -3.94 -3.97
C THR A 179 -25.87 -2.93 -4.31
N MET A 180 -25.46 -2.88 -5.57
CA MET A 180 -24.42 -1.98 -6.04
C MET A 180 -25.02 -0.61 -6.41
N ALA A 181 -24.34 0.47 -6.01
CA ALA A 181 -24.65 1.84 -6.44
C ALA A 181 -24.00 2.13 -7.81
N GLY A 182 -24.72 2.82 -8.69
CA GLY A 182 -24.17 3.29 -9.97
C GLY A 182 -23.36 4.58 -9.83
N CYS A 183 -22.60 4.92 -10.87
CA CYS A 183 -21.87 6.16 -11.00
C CYS A 183 -22.86 7.35 -10.97
N VAL A 184 -22.56 8.37 -10.17
CA VAL A 184 -23.41 9.59 -10.04
C VAL A 184 -23.48 10.39 -11.33
N MET A 185 -22.51 10.25 -12.25
CA MET A 185 -22.49 10.99 -13.52
C MET A 185 -23.13 10.26 -14.67
N CYS A 186 -22.96 8.93 -14.79
CA CYS A 186 -23.42 8.18 -15.96
C CYS A 186 -24.26 6.93 -15.63
N GLY A 187 -24.50 6.64 -14.35
CA GLY A 187 -25.29 5.49 -13.91
C GLY A 187 -24.60 4.12 -14.05
N SER A 188 -23.40 4.06 -14.65
CA SER A 188 -22.69 2.79 -14.86
C SER A 188 -22.32 2.11 -13.55
N LEU A 189 -22.49 0.79 -13.50
CA LEU A 189 -22.04 -0.07 -12.38
C LEU A 189 -20.55 -0.43 -12.46
N LEU A 190 -19.83 -0.03 -13.53
CA LEU A 190 -18.40 -0.27 -13.70
C LEU A 190 -17.57 0.72 -12.86
N LEU A 191 -17.77 0.69 -11.56
CA LEU A 191 -17.01 1.45 -10.58
C LEU A 191 -15.90 0.57 -10.01
N LYS A 192 -14.70 1.14 -9.87
CA LYS A 192 -13.51 0.46 -9.33
C LYS A 192 -12.86 1.34 -8.27
N PRO A 193 -12.35 0.83 -7.13
CA PRO A 193 -11.43 1.63 -6.31
C PRO A 193 -10.25 2.06 -7.17
N ASP A 194 -9.72 3.26 -6.97
CA ASP A 194 -8.58 3.76 -7.74
C ASP A 194 -7.27 3.09 -7.32
N VAL A 195 -7.26 1.78 -7.32
CA VAL A 195 -6.09 0.95 -7.02
C VAL A 195 -5.72 0.09 -8.23
N VAL A 196 -4.45 -0.27 -8.31
CA VAL A 196 -3.92 -1.16 -9.36
C VAL A 196 -4.12 -2.61 -8.90
N TYR A 197 -4.98 -3.33 -9.61
CA TYR A 197 -5.20 -4.76 -9.37
C TYR A 197 -4.05 -5.62 -9.90
N PHE A 198 -4.01 -6.88 -9.45
CA PHE A 198 -3.10 -7.86 -10.04
C PHE A 198 -3.40 -8.04 -11.54
N GLY A 199 -2.35 -7.97 -12.37
CA GLY A 199 -2.47 -7.99 -13.83
C GLY A 199 -2.84 -6.65 -14.48
N GLU A 200 -3.13 -5.60 -13.70
CA GLU A 200 -3.34 -4.26 -14.21
C GLU A 200 -2.00 -3.50 -14.36
N PRO A 201 -1.76 -2.81 -15.48
CA PRO A 201 -0.58 -1.98 -15.61
C PRO A 201 -0.69 -0.72 -14.72
N VAL A 202 0.39 -0.38 -14.03
CA VAL A 202 0.48 0.92 -13.33
C VAL A 202 0.28 2.05 -14.35
N PRO A 203 -0.57 3.06 -14.06
CA PRO A 203 -0.80 4.19 -14.95
C PRO A 203 0.49 4.91 -15.34
N SER A 204 0.56 5.39 -16.60
CA SER A 204 1.75 6.06 -17.13
C SER A 204 2.17 7.27 -16.31
N ILE A 205 1.22 8.07 -15.85
CA ILE A 205 1.50 9.23 -15.00
C ILE A 205 2.21 8.86 -13.70
N ARG A 206 1.85 7.74 -13.07
CA ARG A 206 2.54 7.25 -11.86
C ARG A 206 3.95 6.75 -12.20
N LYS A 207 4.14 6.07 -13.35
CA LYS A 207 5.47 5.64 -13.82
C LYS A 207 6.39 6.83 -14.09
N THR A 208 5.89 7.89 -14.72
CA THR A 208 6.65 9.13 -14.95
C THR A 208 7.04 9.77 -13.62
N ARG A 209 6.13 9.80 -12.63
CA ARG A 209 6.44 10.34 -11.30
C ARG A 209 7.49 9.49 -10.57
N VAL A 210 7.45 8.15 -10.69
CA VAL A 210 8.52 7.27 -10.16
C VAL A 210 9.88 7.64 -10.75
N ALA A 211 9.96 7.78 -12.07
CA ALA A 211 11.21 8.14 -12.74
C ALA A 211 11.75 9.48 -12.23
N HIS A 212 10.89 10.49 -12.10
CA HIS A 212 11.26 11.81 -11.61
C HIS A 212 11.75 11.78 -10.15
N LEU A 213 11.04 11.05 -9.26
CA LEU A 213 11.47 10.90 -7.86
C LEU A 213 12.79 10.16 -7.75
N LEU A 214 12.98 9.13 -8.58
CA LEU A 214 14.22 8.37 -8.59
C LEU A 214 15.39 9.19 -9.14
N GLU A 215 15.16 10.01 -10.16
CA GLU A 215 16.18 10.91 -10.73
C GLU A 215 16.71 11.88 -9.67
N GLY A 216 15.83 12.48 -8.88
CA GLY A 216 16.17 13.45 -7.83
C GLY A 216 16.74 12.84 -6.55
N ALA A 217 16.80 11.52 -6.42
CA ALA A 217 17.33 10.85 -5.23
C ALA A 217 18.80 10.46 -5.40
N ASP A 218 19.56 10.43 -4.31
CA ASP A 218 20.96 9.94 -4.27
C ASP A 218 21.04 8.46 -3.92
N ALA A 219 20.03 7.93 -3.21
CA ALA A 219 19.97 6.55 -2.75
C ALA A 219 18.51 6.07 -2.61
N VAL A 220 18.30 4.76 -2.47
CA VAL A 220 16.99 4.15 -2.26
C VAL A 220 16.99 3.34 -0.96
N LEU A 221 15.99 3.56 -0.12
CA LEU A 221 15.70 2.74 1.06
C LEU A 221 14.38 1.99 0.86
N VAL A 222 14.43 0.67 0.85
CA VAL A 222 13.23 -0.19 0.82
C VAL A 222 12.86 -0.55 2.25
N ALA A 223 11.62 -0.31 2.66
CA ALA A 223 11.12 -0.61 4.00
C ALA A 223 9.83 -1.45 3.95
N GLY A 224 9.82 -2.58 4.65
CA GLY A 224 8.65 -3.43 4.82
C GLY A 224 8.08 -3.99 3.51
N SER A 225 8.94 -4.31 2.55
CA SER A 225 8.52 -4.85 1.26
C SER A 225 9.41 -5.98 0.79
N SER A 226 8.80 -7.10 0.43
CA SER A 226 9.49 -8.19 -0.28
C SER A 226 9.80 -7.85 -1.74
N LEU A 227 9.25 -6.76 -2.30
CA LEU A 227 9.36 -6.36 -3.72
C LEU A 227 9.03 -7.49 -4.71
N ALA A 228 8.16 -8.42 -4.34
CA ALA A 228 7.79 -9.53 -5.20
C ALA A 228 7.11 -9.06 -6.50
N VAL A 229 6.38 -7.96 -6.45
CA VAL A 229 5.69 -7.36 -7.60
C VAL A 229 6.65 -6.48 -8.40
N MET A 230 6.63 -6.65 -9.73
CA MET A 230 7.60 -6.03 -10.63
C MET A 230 7.58 -4.49 -10.62
N SER A 231 6.43 -3.87 -10.36
CA SER A 231 6.29 -2.41 -10.30
C SER A 231 7.17 -1.77 -9.21
N GLY A 232 7.22 -2.39 -8.01
CA GLY A 232 8.11 -1.95 -6.93
C GLY A 232 9.56 -2.37 -7.15
N TYR A 233 9.79 -3.62 -7.60
CA TYR A 233 11.14 -4.14 -7.81
C TYR A 233 11.90 -3.39 -8.91
N ARG A 234 11.22 -2.89 -9.93
CA ARG A 234 11.82 -2.09 -11.00
C ARG A 234 12.51 -0.84 -10.48
N ILE A 235 12.02 -0.22 -9.39
CA ILE A 235 12.64 0.95 -8.78
C ILE A 235 14.07 0.63 -8.33
N VAL A 236 14.27 -0.53 -7.70
CA VAL A 236 15.61 -0.99 -7.29
C VAL A 236 16.50 -1.27 -8.49
N ILE A 237 15.98 -1.89 -9.54
CA ILE A 237 16.74 -2.15 -10.78
C ILE A 237 17.20 -0.84 -11.40
N GLU A 238 16.33 0.15 -11.52
CA GLU A 238 16.66 1.46 -12.13
C GLU A 238 17.62 2.27 -11.21
N ALA A 239 17.46 2.18 -9.88
CA ALA A 239 18.41 2.79 -8.94
C ALA A 239 19.82 2.27 -9.15
N GLN A 240 19.99 0.95 -9.22
CA GLN A 240 21.30 0.33 -9.46
C GLN A 240 21.88 0.66 -10.83
N ARG A 241 21.06 0.71 -11.88
CA ARG A 241 21.50 1.15 -13.20
C ARG A 241 22.03 2.57 -13.20
N ALA A 242 21.47 3.42 -12.33
CA ALA A 242 21.91 4.79 -12.11
C ALA A 242 23.08 4.91 -11.11
N GLY A 243 23.64 3.80 -10.62
CA GLY A 243 24.74 3.79 -9.64
C GLY A 243 24.34 4.26 -8.24
N LYS A 244 23.04 4.26 -7.92
CA LYS A 244 22.52 4.68 -6.63
C LYS A 244 22.52 3.52 -5.65
N PRO A 245 23.07 3.67 -4.42
CA PRO A 245 23.09 2.62 -3.42
C PRO A 245 21.66 2.30 -2.92
N VAL A 246 21.45 1.06 -2.55
CA VAL A 246 20.17 0.53 -2.09
C VAL A 246 20.31 -0.11 -0.72
N ALA A 247 19.50 0.32 0.24
CA ALA A 247 19.32 -0.37 1.51
C ALA A 247 17.94 -1.04 1.58
N VAL A 248 17.85 -2.17 2.29
CA VAL A 248 16.59 -2.89 2.51
C VAL A 248 16.43 -3.17 4.00
N ILE A 249 15.32 -2.72 4.57
CA ILE A 249 14.85 -3.06 5.92
C ILE A 249 13.58 -3.90 5.78
N ASN A 250 13.66 -5.21 6.04
CA ASN A 250 12.52 -6.11 5.92
C ASN A 250 12.70 -7.36 6.78
N GLY A 251 11.67 -7.79 7.50
CA GLY A 251 11.72 -8.96 8.38
C GLY A 251 11.90 -10.29 7.65
N GLY A 252 11.28 -10.44 6.48
CA GLY A 252 11.36 -11.65 5.67
C GLY A 252 12.24 -11.49 4.42
N PRO A 253 12.43 -12.57 3.63
CA PRO A 253 13.18 -12.50 2.38
C PRO A 253 12.47 -11.62 1.35
N GLY A 254 13.26 -10.95 0.51
CA GLY A 254 12.77 -10.09 -0.55
C GLY A 254 13.51 -10.32 -1.87
N ARG A 255 12.86 -9.92 -2.95
CA ARG A 255 13.40 -10.07 -4.31
C ARG A 255 14.65 -9.24 -4.54
N ALA A 256 14.81 -8.14 -3.81
CA ALA A 256 15.93 -7.22 -3.93
C ALA A 256 17.12 -7.56 -3.02
N ASP A 257 17.07 -8.60 -2.20
CA ASP A 257 18.09 -8.88 -1.20
C ASP A 257 19.51 -9.01 -1.78
N HIS A 258 19.62 -9.70 -2.92
CA HIS A 258 20.89 -9.90 -3.63
C HIS A 258 21.40 -8.64 -4.35
N ARG A 259 20.61 -7.57 -4.31
CA ARG A 259 20.91 -6.27 -4.91
C ARG A 259 21.15 -5.17 -3.87
N ALA A 260 20.88 -5.44 -2.61
CA ALA A 260 21.04 -4.46 -1.57
C ALA A 260 22.52 -4.31 -1.18
N ASP A 261 23.00 -3.07 -1.11
CA ASP A 261 24.30 -2.72 -0.53
C ASP A 261 24.26 -2.84 1.00
N VAL A 262 23.07 -2.58 1.58
CA VAL A 262 22.80 -2.78 3.02
C VAL A 262 21.51 -3.59 3.17
N LEU A 263 21.57 -4.71 3.87
CA LEU A 263 20.45 -5.57 4.17
C LEU A 263 20.26 -5.70 5.68
N TRP A 264 19.14 -5.17 6.18
CA TRP A 264 18.79 -5.24 7.59
C TRP A 264 17.55 -6.14 7.79
N ARG A 265 17.77 -7.35 8.28
CA ARG A 265 16.73 -8.33 8.59
C ARG A 265 16.17 -8.08 9.97
N THR A 266 15.15 -7.23 10.06
CA THR A 266 14.50 -6.89 11.32
C THR A 266 13.07 -6.39 11.08
N ARG A 267 12.30 -6.26 12.15
CA ARG A 267 10.99 -5.60 12.11
C ARG A 267 11.17 -4.12 11.80
N VAL A 268 10.29 -3.58 10.95
CA VAL A 268 10.42 -2.23 10.41
C VAL A 268 10.27 -1.17 11.50
N GLY A 269 9.26 -1.29 12.38
CA GLY A 269 9.03 -0.33 13.44
C GLY A 269 10.25 -0.13 14.35
N PRO A 270 10.76 -1.18 15.02
CA PRO A 270 11.98 -1.08 15.84
C PRO A 270 13.22 -0.56 15.09
N ALA A 271 13.34 -0.86 13.78
CA ALA A 271 14.45 -0.33 13.00
C ALA A 271 14.36 1.18 12.84
N PHE A 272 13.17 1.73 12.59
CA PHE A 272 12.99 3.17 12.47
C PHE A 272 13.14 3.89 13.81
N ASP A 273 12.74 3.27 14.93
CA ASP A 273 13.05 3.82 16.27
C ASP A 273 14.56 3.99 16.44
N GLN A 274 15.37 2.94 16.16
CA GLN A 274 16.82 3.01 16.25
C GLN A 274 17.46 4.03 15.29
N ILE A 275 16.87 4.23 14.10
CA ILE A 275 17.34 5.24 13.14
C ILE A 275 17.12 6.64 13.69
N LEU A 276 15.90 6.94 14.21
CA LEU A 276 15.59 8.24 14.79
C LEU A 276 16.46 8.53 16.01
N ASP A 277 16.59 7.58 16.94
CA ASP A 277 17.46 7.71 18.13
C ASP A 277 18.91 8.03 17.73
N ALA A 278 19.44 7.35 16.71
CA ALA A 278 20.82 7.57 16.25
C ALA A 278 21.02 8.89 15.46
N LEU A 279 19.92 9.49 14.99
CA LEU A 279 19.90 10.80 14.31
C LEU A 279 19.50 11.94 15.24
N GLU A 280 19.13 11.63 16.50
CA GLU A 280 18.63 12.60 17.49
C GLU A 280 17.36 13.35 17.01
N LEU A 281 16.43 12.60 16.35
CA LEU A 281 15.16 13.09 15.81
C LEU A 281 13.96 12.61 16.64
#